data_52fc2d7a99e744460552d0693619f16d
#
_entry.id   52fc2d7a99e744460552d0693619f16d
#
_cell.length_a   1.000
_cell.length_b   1.000
_cell.length_c   1.000
_cell.angle_alpha   90.00
_cell.angle_beta   90.00
_cell.angle_gamma   90.00
#
_symmetry.space_group_name_H-M   'P 1'
#
loop_
_entity.id
_entity.type
_entity.pdbx_description
1 polymer ?
#
loop_
_entity_poly.entity_id
_entity_poly.type
_entity_poly.pdbx_seq_one_letter_code
_entity_poly.pdbx_strand_id
1 'polypeptide(L)'
;MKKNLSACTTVLVGKDATIDGSTMAARNDDTFGPLTPQRFVTYPAYHNHPNQVKAYLNKCVVDRPADGYRYQGTPNVNYKSEGVFDESGFNEKNVGMSA
;
A
#
# COMPACT_ATOMS: atom_id res chain seq x y z
N MET A 1 -25.64 6.26 -13.51
CA MET A 1 -24.58 5.71 -12.63
C MET A 1 -23.27 6.44 -12.93
N LYS A 2 -22.83 7.35 -12.08
CA LYS A 2 -21.52 7.97 -12.24
C LYS A 2 -20.47 6.89 -11.96
N LYS A 3 -19.74 6.44 -12.98
CA LYS A 3 -18.52 5.68 -12.78
C LYS A 3 -17.53 6.60 -12.07
N ASN A 4 -17.24 6.33 -10.81
CA ASN A 4 -16.08 6.92 -10.16
C ASN A 4 -14.85 6.30 -10.81
N LEU A 5 -14.29 7.01 -11.77
CA LEU A 5 -13.00 6.69 -12.33
C LEU A 5 -11.95 7.21 -11.34
N SER A 6 -11.39 6.32 -10.54
CA SER A 6 -10.15 6.58 -9.83
C SER A 6 -9.01 6.03 -10.70
N ALA A 7 -8.00 6.81 -10.91
CA ALA A 7 -6.82 6.39 -11.64
C ALA A 7 -5.59 6.85 -10.86
N CYS A 8 -4.61 5.95 -10.74
CA CYS A 8 -3.34 6.27 -10.11
C CYS A 8 -2.22 6.02 -11.11
N THR A 9 -1.12 6.75 -10.97
CA THR A 9 0.06 6.57 -11.79
C THR A 9 1.24 6.19 -10.91
N THR A 10 1.92 5.12 -11.26
CA THR A 10 3.15 4.68 -10.59
C THR A 10 4.33 4.84 -11.53
N VAL A 11 5.43 5.40 -11.03
CA VAL A 11 6.71 5.48 -11.71
C VAL A 11 7.71 4.60 -10.98
N LEU A 12 8.31 3.66 -11.69
CA LEU A 12 9.36 2.79 -11.19
C LEU A 12 10.67 3.16 -11.86
N VAL A 13 11.71 3.39 -11.06
CA VAL A 13 13.04 3.76 -11.53
C VAL A 13 14.03 2.69 -11.08
N GLY A 14 14.64 2.02 -12.06
CA GLY A 14 15.66 1.00 -11.81
C GLY A 14 17.03 1.61 -11.52
N LYS A 15 17.92 0.79 -10.97
CA LYS A 15 19.26 1.20 -10.54
C LYS A 15 20.13 1.86 -11.62
N ASP A 16 19.92 1.49 -12.87
CA ASP A 16 20.72 2.00 -13.98
C ASP A 16 20.25 3.38 -14.48
N ALA A 17 19.11 3.85 -13.98
CA ALA A 17 18.52 5.16 -14.28
C ALA A 17 18.68 6.17 -13.13
N THR A 18 19.44 5.85 -12.08
CA THR A 18 19.71 6.71 -10.95
C THR A 18 21.21 7.01 -10.84
N ILE A 19 21.56 8.15 -10.26
CA ILE A 19 22.96 8.58 -10.11
C ILE A 19 23.73 7.66 -9.14
N ASP A 20 23.05 7.20 -8.09
CA ASP A 20 23.66 6.44 -6.98
C ASP A 20 23.35 4.93 -7.01
N GLY A 21 22.70 4.44 -8.06
CA GLY A 21 22.28 3.03 -8.18
C GLY A 21 21.11 2.65 -7.30
N SER A 22 20.41 3.60 -6.69
CA SER A 22 19.18 3.35 -5.95
C SER A 22 18.02 2.99 -6.89
N THR A 23 17.02 2.32 -6.35
CA THR A 23 15.72 2.12 -7.01
C THR A 23 14.67 3.01 -6.36
N MET A 24 13.76 3.53 -7.15
CA MET A 24 12.70 4.40 -6.64
C MET A 24 11.34 3.93 -7.16
N ALA A 25 10.33 4.07 -6.30
CA ALA A 25 8.93 3.93 -6.68
C ALA A 25 8.19 5.18 -6.22
N ALA A 26 7.49 5.84 -7.13
CA ALA A 26 6.67 6.99 -6.83
C ALA A 26 5.25 6.74 -7.33
N ARG A 27 4.28 7.18 -6.55
CA ARG A 27 2.87 7.00 -6.88
C ARG A 27 2.08 8.24 -6.48
N ASN A 28 1.14 8.63 -7.32
CA ASN A 28 0.06 9.52 -6.92
C ASN A 28 -1.19 8.73 -6.57
N ASP A 29 -2.03 9.31 -5.74
CA ASP A 29 -3.34 8.78 -5.39
C ASP A 29 -4.40 9.76 -5.88
N ASP A 30 -5.00 9.45 -7.04
CA ASP A 30 -6.01 10.29 -7.66
C ASP A 30 -7.40 9.94 -7.13
N THR A 31 -8.02 10.88 -6.46
CA THR A 31 -9.37 10.75 -5.93
C THR A 31 -10.25 11.94 -6.32
N PHE A 32 -11.53 11.68 -6.56
CA PHE A 32 -12.53 12.72 -6.85
C PHE A 32 -13.32 13.17 -5.60
N GLY A 33 -12.90 12.74 -4.43
CA GLY A 33 -13.52 13.12 -3.15
C GLY A 33 -12.75 14.22 -2.42
N PRO A 34 -13.24 14.62 -1.25
CA PRO A 34 -12.50 15.51 -0.37
C PRO A 34 -11.14 14.90 -0.02
N LEU A 35 -10.10 15.70 -0.13
CA LEU A 35 -8.77 15.27 0.25
C LEU A 35 -8.69 15.11 1.77
N THR A 36 -8.30 13.91 2.20
CA THR A 36 -7.87 13.68 3.58
C THR A 36 -6.34 13.57 3.60
N PRO A 37 -5.68 14.04 4.66
CA PRO A 37 -4.23 13.90 4.76
C PRO A 37 -3.82 12.43 4.69
N GLN A 38 -2.90 12.13 3.80
CA GLN A 38 -2.31 10.81 3.69
C GLN A 38 -1.31 10.61 4.82
N ARG A 39 -1.29 9.41 5.40
CA ARG A 39 -0.39 9.06 6.50
C ARG A 39 0.76 8.20 5.98
N PHE A 40 1.88 8.30 6.65
CA PHE A 40 3.00 7.40 6.49
C PHE A 40 3.16 6.60 7.80
N VAL A 41 3.02 5.29 7.72
CA VAL A 41 2.92 4.43 8.90
C VAL A 41 3.98 3.34 8.85
N THR A 42 4.62 3.09 10.00
CA THR A 42 5.50 1.95 10.17
C THR A 42 4.76 0.86 10.93
N TYR A 43 4.71 -0.33 10.35
CA TYR A 43 4.14 -1.52 10.95
C TYR A 43 5.26 -2.43 11.45
N PRO A 44 5.22 -2.88 12.72
CA PRO A 44 6.26 -3.75 13.27
C PRO A 44 6.24 -5.14 12.64
N ALA A 45 7.38 -5.81 12.67
CA ALA A 45 7.45 -7.23 12.39
C ALA A 45 6.63 -8.02 13.42
N TYR A 46 6.11 -9.17 13.02
CA TYR A 46 5.41 -10.07 13.93
C TYR A 46 5.85 -11.52 13.70
N HIS A 47 5.78 -12.32 14.75
CA HIS A 47 6.21 -13.72 14.74
C HIS A 47 5.17 -14.60 15.43
N ASN A 48 4.98 -15.79 14.87
CA ASN A 48 4.07 -16.81 15.39
C ASN A 48 2.67 -16.26 15.73
N HIS A 49 2.14 -15.44 14.83
CA HIS A 49 0.84 -14.78 14.98
C HIS A 49 -0.06 -15.05 13.77
N PRO A 50 -0.61 -16.28 13.65
CA PRO A 50 -1.53 -16.60 12.56
C PRO A 50 -2.75 -15.69 12.61
N ASN A 51 -3.10 -15.11 11.47
CA ASN A 51 -4.29 -14.27 11.36
C ASN A 51 -4.86 -14.28 9.94
N GLN A 52 -6.04 -13.71 9.80
CA GLN A 52 -6.73 -13.58 8.53
C GLN A 52 -7.00 -12.11 8.21
N VAL A 53 -7.01 -11.79 6.94
CA VAL A 53 -7.46 -10.50 6.42
C VAL A 53 -8.76 -10.71 5.68
N LYS A 54 -9.73 -9.88 6.00
CA LYS A 54 -11.00 -9.83 5.29
C LYS A 54 -11.09 -8.55 4.50
N ALA A 55 -11.21 -8.68 3.19
CA ALA A 55 -11.40 -7.54 2.31
C ALA A 55 -12.75 -6.85 2.59
N TYR A 56 -12.75 -5.54 2.68
CA TYR A 56 -13.92 -4.77 3.03
C TYR A 56 -15.03 -4.86 1.97
N LEU A 57 -14.68 -4.70 0.70
CA LEU A 57 -15.65 -4.60 -0.39
C LEU A 57 -16.23 -5.96 -0.79
N ASN A 58 -15.39 -6.92 -1.09
CA ASN A 58 -15.81 -8.22 -1.62
C ASN A 58 -15.92 -9.31 -0.55
N LYS A 59 -15.57 -9.00 0.71
CA LYS A 59 -15.61 -9.91 1.86
C LYS A 59 -14.72 -11.16 1.71
N CYS A 60 -13.81 -11.15 0.75
CA CYS A 60 -12.84 -12.22 0.59
C CYS A 60 -11.96 -12.35 1.85
N VAL A 61 -11.71 -13.57 2.29
CA VAL A 61 -10.86 -13.88 3.44
C VAL A 61 -9.60 -14.56 2.96
N VAL A 62 -8.46 -14.06 3.38
CA VAL A 62 -7.14 -14.61 3.04
C VAL A 62 -6.36 -14.86 4.32
N ASP A 63 -5.76 -16.02 4.43
CA ASP A 63 -4.84 -16.35 5.50
C ASP A 63 -3.54 -15.55 5.31
N ARG A 64 -3.11 -14.87 6.37
CA ARG A 64 -1.81 -14.22 6.40
C ARG A 64 -0.74 -15.18 6.93
N PRO A 65 0.50 -15.06 6.46
CA PRO A 65 1.60 -15.77 7.08
C PRO A 65 1.68 -15.51 8.58
N ALA A 66 2.09 -16.51 9.36
CA ALA A 66 2.26 -16.37 10.81
C ALA A 66 3.41 -15.43 11.19
N ASP A 67 4.34 -15.20 10.28
CA ASP A 67 5.47 -14.28 10.43
C ASP A 67 5.41 -13.20 9.35
N GLY A 68 5.67 -11.96 9.72
CA GLY A 68 5.70 -10.84 8.80
C GLY A 68 6.84 -9.89 9.11
N TYR A 69 7.43 -9.34 8.06
CA TYR A 69 8.49 -8.34 8.16
C TYR A 69 7.93 -6.98 8.58
N ARG A 70 8.76 -6.18 9.22
CA ARG A 70 8.49 -4.77 9.41
C ARG A 70 8.39 -4.08 8.05
N TYR A 71 7.41 -3.20 7.89
CA TYR A 71 7.26 -2.43 6.67
C TYR A 71 6.75 -1.02 6.94
N GLN A 72 6.95 -0.16 5.98
CA GLN A 72 6.38 1.18 5.95
C GLN A 72 5.35 1.25 4.83
N GLY A 73 4.23 1.84 5.11
CA GLY A 73 3.13 1.93 4.15
C GLY A 73 2.42 3.27 4.20
N THR A 74 1.71 3.54 3.13
CA THR A 74 0.86 4.72 2.98
C THR A 74 -0.58 4.25 2.84
N PRO A 75 -1.37 4.28 3.91
CA PRO A 75 -2.76 3.85 3.88
C PRO A 75 -3.62 4.72 2.95
N ASN A 76 -4.65 4.09 2.37
CA ASN A 76 -5.62 4.78 1.54
C ASN A 76 -6.37 5.88 2.32
N VAL A 77 -6.79 6.92 1.60
CA VAL A 77 -7.49 8.07 2.20
C VAL A 77 -9.00 7.84 2.35
N ASN A 78 -9.59 6.96 1.57
CA ASN A 78 -11.03 6.66 1.56
C ASN A 78 -11.42 5.45 2.44
N TYR A 79 -10.76 5.28 3.58
CA TYR A 79 -10.92 4.10 4.42
C TYR A 79 -12.36 3.84 4.93
N LYS A 80 -13.19 4.88 5.00
CA LYS A 80 -14.59 4.74 5.44
C LYS A 80 -15.47 4.02 4.42
N SER A 81 -15.19 4.21 3.14
CA SER A 81 -15.97 3.62 2.04
C SER A 81 -15.34 2.38 1.43
N GLU A 82 -14.02 2.23 1.55
CA GLU A 82 -13.25 1.19 0.85
C GLU A 82 -12.55 0.21 1.80
N GLY A 83 -12.53 0.51 3.10
CA GLY A 83 -11.75 -0.22 4.08
C GLY A 83 -10.30 0.27 4.12
N VAL A 84 -9.52 -0.27 5.03
CA VAL A 84 -8.11 0.11 5.22
C VAL A 84 -7.21 -0.85 4.45
N PHE A 85 -6.39 -0.30 3.56
CA PHE A 85 -5.31 -0.99 2.87
C PHE A 85 -4.18 -0.01 2.56
N ASP A 86 -2.99 -0.50 2.36
CA ASP A 86 -1.87 0.35 1.96
C ASP A 86 -1.85 0.52 0.44
N GLU A 87 -1.76 1.76 -0.01
CA GLU A 87 -1.64 2.13 -1.43
C GLU A 87 -0.25 1.80 -1.98
N SER A 88 0.75 1.96 -1.15
CA SER A 88 2.13 1.62 -1.45
C SER A 88 2.93 1.38 -0.17
N GLY A 89 4.05 0.69 -0.30
CA GLY A 89 4.92 0.46 0.84
C GLY A 89 6.18 -0.32 0.50
N PHE A 90 7.10 -0.35 1.45
CA PHE A 90 8.35 -1.11 1.40
C PHE A 90 8.59 -1.85 2.70
N ASN A 91 9.05 -3.08 2.61
CA ASN A 91 9.44 -3.84 3.78
C ASN A 91 10.95 -3.75 4.06
N GLU A 92 11.38 -4.26 5.21
CA GLU A 92 12.78 -4.26 5.64
C GLU A 92 13.71 -5.14 4.78
N LYS A 93 13.16 -5.89 3.84
CA LYS A 93 13.90 -6.66 2.83
C LYS A 93 13.99 -5.95 1.48
N ASN A 94 13.67 -4.66 1.46
CA ASN A 94 13.65 -3.82 0.26
C ASN A 94 12.68 -4.32 -0.84
N VAL A 95 11.62 -5.01 -0.44
CA VAL A 95 10.53 -5.35 -1.36
C VAL A 95 9.49 -4.25 -1.32
N GLY A 96 9.23 -3.63 -2.46
CA GLY A 96 8.23 -2.59 -2.62
C GLY A 96 6.97 -3.08 -3.32
N MET A 97 5.86 -2.46 -3.00
CA MET A 97 4.56 -2.68 -3.62
C MET A 97 3.88 -1.35 -3.87
N SER A 98 3.20 -1.24 -4.99
CA SER A 98 2.29 -0.13 -5.31
C SER A 98 1.03 -0.69 -5.96
N ALA A 99 -0.12 -0.24 -5.54
CA ALA A 99 -1.41 -0.66 -6.11
C ALA A 99 -1.77 0.13 -7.38
#